data_8beb01935a85119df44c1721dc663894
#
_entry.id   8beb01935a85119df44c1721dc663894
#
_cell.length_a   1.000
_cell.length_b   1.000
_cell.length_c   1.000
_cell.angle_alpha   90.00
_cell.angle_beta   90.00
_cell.angle_gamma   90.00
#
_symmetry.space_group_name_H-M   'P 1'
#
loop_
_entity.id
_entity.type
_entity.pdbx_description
1 polymer ?
#
loop_
_entity_poly.entity_id
_entity_poly.type
_entity_poly.pdbx_seq_one_letter_code
_entity_poly.pdbx_strand_id
1 'polypeptide(L)'
;MGAPLDTIIIGAGTAGLAALREVRKRTDRYLIVNDGPWGTTCARVGCMPSKMLIEAASTLHRRHVWNELGLRGATALVADLPAVLQRVRALRDELVAGALKATQNLGSAQKSGRATLLGPGLVEIGGKAHATRSIIIATGSRPRLPDAWLAFGDRMLTTDTLFEQPTLGPRIAVIGMGPLGVEMAQALARLGLQVSAFSTGEHFAGIRDAAINTELAQVLKADMRLYTGAPAELREVAGGIEVRSGNQTVVVDQVVAAMGRTPNI
;
A
#
# COMPACT_ATOMS: atom_id res chain seq x y z
N MET A 1 -6.69 -41.65 3.91
CA MET A 1 -6.09 -40.37 3.42
C MET A 1 -5.57 -40.61 2.02
N GLY A 2 -5.83 -39.69 1.07
CA GLY A 2 -5.23 -39.76 -0.26
C GLY A 2 -3.71 -39.65 -0.23
N ALA A 3 -3.03 -39.98 -1.34
CA ALA A 3 -1.58 -39.80 -1.41
C ALA A 3 -1.19 -38.35 -1.12
N PRO A 4 -0.09 -38.08 -0.38
CA PRO A 4 0.30 -36.73 0.02
C PRO A 4 0.57 -35.85 -1.20
N LEU A 5 0.22 -34.58 -1.16
CA LEU A 5 0.61 -33.60 -2.16
C LEU A 5 2.13 -33.42 -2.18
N ASP A 6 2.67 -32.99 -3.31
CA ASP A 6 4.09 -32.66 -3.35
C ASP A 6 4.35 -31.27 -2.71
N THR A 7 3.45 -30.30 -2.94
CA THR A 7 3.61 -28.94 -2.40
C THR A 7 2.27 -28.27 -2.08
N ILE A 8 2.21 -27.59 -0.94
CA ILE A 8 1.15 -26.61 -0.64
C ILE A 8 1.78 -25.23 -0.56
N ILE A 9 1.21 -24.27 -1.33
CA ILE A 9 1.62 -22.87 -1.32
C ILE A 9 0.58 -22.09 -0.53
N ILE A 10 0.99 -21.43 0.53
CA ILE A 10 0.13 -20.61 1.40
C ILE A 10 0.34 -19.14 1.08
N GLY A 11 -0.66 -18.53 0.44
CA GLY A 11 -0.67 -17.16 -0.07
C GLY A 11 -0.50 -17.08 -1.58
N ALA A 12 -1.39 -16.31 -2.23
CA ALA A 12 -1.38 -16.06 -3.69
C ALA A 12 -0.96 -14.62 -4.02
N GLY A 13 -0.08 -14.04 -3.21
CA GLY A 13 0.61 -12.81 -3.50
C GLY A 13 1.73 -12.99 -4.54
N THR A 14 2.54 -11.96 -4.77
CA THR A 14 3.63 -11.99 -5.76
C THR A 14 4.57 -13.17 -5.56
N ALA A 15 4.96 -13.45 -4.30
CA ALA A 15 5.84 -14.58 -3.98
C ALA A 15 5.15 -15.94 -4.24
N GLY A 16 3.89 -16.09 -3.82
CA GLY A 16 3.14 -17.33 -4.00
C GLY A 16 2.88 -17.64 -5.47
N LEU A 17 2.54 -16.64 -6.30
CA LEU A 17 2.36 -16.84 -7.74
C LEU A 17 3.68 -17.13 -8.46
N ALA A 18 4.80 -16.54 -8.01
CA ALA A 18 6.12 -16.90 -8.52
C ALA A 18 6.48 -18.35 -8.17
N ALA A 19 6.24 -18.77 -6.93
CA ALA A 19 6.42 -20.14 -6.49
C ALA A 19 5.53 -21.13 -7.28
N LEU A 20 4.25 -20.78 -7.48
CA LEU A 20 3.32 -21.57 -8.27
C LEU A 20 3.85 -21.84 -9.68
N ARG A 21 4.39 -20.82 -10.35
CA ARG A 21 4.98 -20.98 -11.69
C ARG A 21 6.11 -22.00 -11.72
N GLU A 22 6.94 -22.05 -10.69
CA GLU A 22 8.06 -23.01 -10.62
C GLU A 22 7.60 -24.42 -10.18
N VAL A 23 6.63 -24.52 -9.27
CA VAL A 23 6.05 -25.79 -8.83
C VAL A 23 5.38 -26.51 -10.00
N ARG A 24 4.59 -25.81 -10.81
CA ARG A 24 3.87 -26.37 -11.99
C ARG A 24 4.78 -26.94 -13.06
N LYS A 25 6.04 -26.59 -13.11
CA LYS A 25 7.03 -27.19 -14.02
C LYS A 25 7.47 -28.60 -13.58
N ARG A 26 7.19 -28.96 -12.31
CA ARG A 26 7.74 -30.17 -11.67
C ARG A 26 6.67 -31.18 -11.26
N THR A 27 5.45 -30.72 -10.97
CA THR A 27 4.37 -31.57 -10.49
C THR A 27 2.99 -30.96 -10.73
N ASP A 28 1.97 -31.82 -10.89
CA ASP A 28 0.56 -31.44 -10.90
C ASP A 28 -0.11 -31.68 -9.53
N ARG A 29 0.64 -32.22 -8.56
CA ARG A 29 0.16 -32.58 -7.21
C ARG A 29 0.45 -31.46 -6.22
N TYR A 30 -0.18 -30.31 -6.41
CA TYR A 30 -0.03 -29.14 -5.55
C TYR A 30 -1.38 -28.53 -5.19
N LEU A 31 -1.38 -27.70 -4.15
CA LEU A 31 -2.44 -26.75 -3.85
C LEU A 31 -1.83 -25.35 -3.67
N ILE A 32 -2.59 -24.34 -4.06
CA ILE A 32 -2.35 -22.95 -3.64
C ILE A 32 -3.58 -22.47 -2.88
N VAL A 33 -3.38 -21.95 -1.68
CA VAL A 33 -4.45 -21.42 -0.82
C VAL A 33 -4.21 -19.95 -0.52
N ASN A 34 -5.28 -19.15 -0.56
CA ASN A 34 -5.22 -17.74 -0.24
C ASN A 34 -6.38 -17.34 0.67
N ASP A 35 -6.04 -16.65 1.75
CA ASP A 35 -6.98 -16.04 2.68
C ASP A 35 -7.15 -14.57 2.30
N GLY A 36 -8.31 -14.23 1.72
CA GLY A 36 -8.62 -12.89 1.22
C GLY A 36 -8.59 -12.76 -0.31
N PRO A 37 -8.55 -11.53 -0.82
CA PRO A 37 -8.67 -11.26 -2.25
C PRO A 37 -7.47 -11.79 -3.05
N TRP A 38 -7.75 -12.36 -4.21
CA TRP A 38 -6.75 -12.75 -5.20
C TRP A 38 -6.28 -11.52 -6.00
N GLY A 39 -5.11 -11.58 -6.63
CA GLY A 39 -4.62 -10.52 -7.51
C GLY A 39 -3.43 -9.73 -6.98
N THR A 40 -2.72 -10.24 -6.00
CA THR A 40 -1.50 -9.69 -5.36
C THR A 40 -1.67 -8.33 -4.67
N THR A 41 -0.99 -8.12 -3.57
CA THR A 41 -0.92 -6.81 -2.87
C THR A 41 -0.34 -5.73 -3.79
N CYS A 42 0.70 -6.07 -4.58
CA CYS A 42 1.34 -5.12 -5.49
C CYS A 42 0.37 -4.58 -6.54
N ALA A 43 -0.41 -5.45 -7.19
CA ALA A 43 -1.36 -5.01 -8.21
C ALA A 43 -2.57 -4.27 -7.62
N ARG A 44 -3.11 -4.77 -6.49
CA ARG A 44 -4.37 -4.27 -5.94
C ARG A 44 -4.23 -2.98 -5.15
N VAL A 45 -3.29 -2.93 -4.21
CA VAL A 45 -3.22 -1.88 -3.17
C VAL A 45 -1.79 -1.36 -2.94
N GLY A 46 -0.83 -1.74 -3.78
CA GLY A 46 0.58 -1.40 -3.61
C GLY A 46 1.15 -0.65 -4.80
N CYS A 47 2.12 -1.28 -5.46
CA CYS A 47 2.98 -0.68 -6.47
C CYS A 47 2.20 -0.05 -7.64
N MET A 48 1.18 -0.75 -8.14
CA MET A 48 0.51 -0.29 -9.36
C MET A 48 -0.36 0.94 -9.12
N PRO A 49 -1.32 0.97 -8.19
CA PRO A 49 -2.12 2.15 -7.95
C PRO A 49 -1.27 3.33 -7.44
N SER A 50 -0.22 3.09 -6.65
CA SER A 50 0.66 4.17 -6.21
C SER A 50 1.40 4.84 -7.36
N LYS A 51 1.93 4.07 -8.33
CA LYS A 51 2.62 4.65 -9.51
C LYS A 51 1.68 5.41 -10.42
N MET A 52 0.43 4.97 -10.56
CA MET A 52 -0.59 5.72 -11.31
C MET A 52 -0.95 7.04 -10.64
N LEU A 53 -1.08 7.05 -9.30
CA LEU A 53 -1.32 8.29 -8.55
C LEU A 53 -0.12 9.25 -8.67
N ILE A 54 1.10 8.74 -8.55
CA ILE A 54 2.34 9.51 -8.69
C ILE A 54 2.45 10.10 -10.09
N GLU A 55 2.09 9.35 -11.15
CA GLU A 55 2.12 9.85 -12.52
C GLU A 55 1.15 11.01 -12.72
N ALA A 56 -0.09 10.91 -12.22
CA ALA A 56 -1.04 12.01 -12.26
C ALA A 56 -0.50 13.25 -11.53
N ALA A 57 0.06 13.06 -10.33
CA ALA A 57 0.67 14.11 -9.53
C ALA A 57 1.88 14.76 -10.22
N SER A 58 2.74 13.96 -10.82
CA SER A 58 3.94 14.43 -11.54
C SER A 58 3.57 15.20 -12.80
N THR A 59 2.56 14.74 -13.52
CA THR A 59 2.03 15.43 -14.72
C THR A 59 1.51 16.81 -14.35
N LEU A 60 0.71 16.93 -13.29
CA LEU A 60 0.23 18.22 -12.82
C LEU A 60 1.38 19.11 -12.31
N HIS A 61 2.34 18.54 -11.59
CA HIS A 61 3.47 19.28 -11.04
C HIS A 61 4.36 19.90 -12.11
N ARG A 62 4.52 19.26 -13.28
CA ARG A 62 5.27 19.80 -14.42
C ARG A 62 4.76 21.17 -14.90
N ARG A 63 3.54 21.55 -14.58
CA ARG A 63 2.99 22.89 -14.92
C ARG A 63 3.85 24.05 -14.41
N HIS A 64 4.63 23.85 -13.35
CA HIS A 64 5.48 24.88 -12.77
C HIS A 64 6.66 25.26 -13.67
N VAL A 65 7.13 24.37 -14.55
CA VAL A 65 8.22 24.62 -15.49
C VAL A 65 7.71 24.95 -16.92
N TRP A 66 6.42 24.86 -17.18
CA TRP A 66 5.88 25.06 -18.54
C TRP A 66 6.06 26.49 -19.05
N ASN A 67 6.02 27.50 -18.16
CA ASN A 67 6.27 28.88 -18.55
C ASN A 67 7.73 29.08 -19.05
N GLU A 68 8.68 28.37 -18.49
CA GLU A 68 10.08 28.38 -18.92
C GLU A 68 10.25 27.79 -20.32
N LEU A 69 9.36 26.86 -20.69
CA LEU A 69 9.29 26.25 -22.02
C LEU A 69 8.41 27.05 -23.01
N GLY A 70 7.95 28.25 -22.62
CA GLY A 70 7.09 29.07 -23.46
C GLY A 70 5.62 28.64 -23.50
N LEU A 71 5.20 27.65 -22.69
CA LEU A 71 3.82 27.18 -22.60
C LEU A 71 3.05 28.02 -21.56
N ARG A 72 1.99 28.68 -21.97
CA ARG A 72 1.20 29.59 -21.14
C ARG A 72 -0.13 28.98 -20.71
N GLY A 73 -0.72 29.49 -19.60
CA GLY A 73 -2.02 29.05 -19.09
C GLY A 73 -1.97 27.86 -18.14
N ALA A 74 -0.78 27.32 -17.83
CA ALA A 74 -0.60 26.14 -16.98
C ALA A 74 -1.03 26.35 -15.52
N THR A 75 -1.02 27.57 -15.01
CA THR A 75 -1.38 27.92 -13.63
C THR A 75 -2.85 27.70 -13.31
N ALA A 76 -3.72 27.68 -14.33
CA ALA A 76 -5.16 27.43 -14.17
C ALA A 76 -5.49 25.93 -14.00
N LEU A 77 -4.53 25.03 -14.23
CA LEU A 77 -4.76 23.60 -14.10
C LEU A 77 -4.86 23.19 -12.62
N VAL A 78 -5.92 22.46 -12.31
CA VAL A 78 -6.18 21.86 -11.00
C VAL A 78 -6.49 20.38 -11.17
N ALA A 79 -6.24 19.58 -10.13
CA ALA A 79 -6.65 18.17 -10.14
C ALA A 79 -8.14 18.07 -9.77
N ASP A 80 -8.89 17.29 -10.53
CA ASP A 80 -10.15 16.70 -10.09
C ASP A 80 -9.80 15.39 -9.35
N LEU A 81 -9.63 15.46 -8.04
CA LEU A 81 -9.16 14.33 -7.23
C LEU A 81 -10.08 13.10 -7.32
N PRO A 82 -11.42 13.22 -7.25
CA PRO A 82 -12.34 12.12 -7.53
C PRO A 82 -12.06 11.43 -8.86
N ALA A 83 -11.90 12.19 -9.95
CA ALA A 83 -11.61 11.64 -11.28
C ALA A 83 -10.22 10.97 -11.34
N VAL A 84 -9.20 11.54 -10.69
CA VAL A 84 -7.86 10.92 -10.56
C VAL A 84 -7.96 9.58 -9.86
N LEU A 85 -8.62 9.51 -8.69
CA LEU A 85 -8.77 8.27 -7.93
C LEU A 85 -9.60 7.23 -8.70
N GLN A 86 -10.65 7.65 -9.40
CA GLN A 86 -11.42 6.76 -10.27
C GLN A 86 -10.56 6.18 -11.39
N ARG A 87 -9.72 7.00 -12.04
CA ARG A 87 -8.80 6.53 -13.09
C ARG A 87 -7.75 5.57 -12.55
N VAL A 88 -7.18 5.85 -11.36
CA VAL A 88 -6.25 4.95 -10.66
C VAL A 88 -6.90 3.59 -10.44
N ARG A 89 -8.13 3.54 -9.92
CA ARG A 89 -8.86 2.29 -9.72
C ARG A 89 -9.11 1.53 -11.02
N ALA A 90 -9.58 2.21 -12.06
CA ALA A 90 -9.85 1.59 -13.36
C ALA A 90 -8.59 0.90 -13.95
N LEU A 91 -7.46 1.60 -13.98
CA LEU A 91 -6.18 1.05 -14.46
C LEU A 91 -5.67 -0.09 -13.58
N ARG A 92 -5.80 0.05 -12.25
CA ARG A 92 -5.48 -1.01 -11.30
C ARG A 92 -6.28 -2.28 -11.59
N ASP A 93 -7.59 -2.15 -11.80
CA ASP A 93 -8.49 -3.28 -12.01
C ASP A 93 -8.18 -4.05 -13.30
N GLU A 94 -7.76 -3.35 -14.36
CA GLU A 94 -7.24 -3.98 -15.59
C GLU A 94 -6.00 -4.85 -15.31
N LEU A 95 -5.07 -4.35 -14.49
CA LEU A 95 -3.86 -5.07 -14.10
C LEU A 95 -4.16 -6.25 -13.18
N VAL A 96 -5.09 -6.07 -12.24
CA VAL A 96 -5.56 -7.16 -11.36
C VAL A 96 -6.21 -8.25 -12.19
N ALA A 97 -7.06 -7.91 -13.15
CA ALA A 97 -7.67 -8.88 -14.07
C ALA A 97 -6.60 -9.68 -14.84
N GLY A 98 -5.51 -9.01 -15.27
CA GLY A 98 -4.34 -9.66 -15.87
C GLY A 98 -3.66 -10.66 -14.92
N ALA A 99 -3.44 -10.27 -13.67
CA ALA A 99 -2.84 -11.15 -12.66
C ALA A 99 -3.72 -12.35 -12.30
N LEU A 100 -5.05 -12.16 -12.29
CA LEU A 100 -6.02 -13.23 -12.02
C LEU A 100 -6.05 -14.31 -13.12
N LYS A 101 -5.73 -13.96 -14.38
CA LYS A 101 -5.64 -14.95 -15.48
C LYS A 101 -4.64 -16.06 -15.16
N ALA A 102 -3.58 -15.78 -14.40
CA ALA A 102 -2.60 -16.78 -13.98
C ALA A 102 -3.19 -17.85 -13.05
N THR A 103 -4.32 -17.58 -12.41
CA THR A 103 -4.98 -18.48 -11.45
C THR A 103 -6.31 -19.05 -11.96
N GLN A 104 -6.86 -18.54 -13.06
CA GLN A 104 -8.19 -18.95 -13.58
C GLN A 104 -8.31 -20.43 -13.95
N ASN A 105 -7.21 -21.09 -14.32
CA ASN A 105 -7.21 -22.47 -14.81
C ASN A 105 -6.65 -23.48 -13.79
N LEU A 106 -6.62 -23.12 -12.50
CA LEU A 106 -6.08 -24.01 -11.46
C LEU A 106 -7.11 -25.04 -10.96
N GLY A 107 -8.40 -24.83 -11.25
CA GLY A 107 -9.48 -25.75 -10.86
C GLY A 107 -9.44 -26.10 -9.38
N SER A 108 -9.43 -27.42 -9.08
CA SER A 108 -9.40 -27.91 -7.71
C SER A 108 -8.10 -27.65 -6.94
N ALA A 109 -7.01 -27.29 -7.64
CA ALA A 109 -5.74 -26.94 -7.01
C ALA A 109 -5.75 -25.54 -6.37
N GLN A 110 -6.74 -24.70 -6.69
CA GLN A 110 -6.96 -23.40 -6.06
C GLN A 110 -7.94 -23.53 -4.89
N LYS A 111 -7.55 -22.98 -3.72
CA LYS A 111 -8.41 -22.94 -2.53
C LYS A 111 -8.47 -21.51 -1.99
N SER A 112 -9.66 -21.07 -1.62
CA SER A 112 -9.86 -19.84 -0.85
C SER A 112 -10.11 -20.19 0.61
N GLY A 113 -9.51 -19.45 1.52
CA GLY A 113 -9.64 -19.62 2.96
C GLY A 113 -8.31 -19.65 3.69
N ARG A 114 -8.40 -19.68 5.01
CA ARG A 114 -7.23 -19.72 5.89
C ARG A 114 -6.61 -21.11 5.90
N ALA A 115 -5.28 -21.17 5.81
CA ALA A 115 -4.50 -22.37 6.01
C ALA A 115 -3.91 -22.35 7.44
N THR A 116 -4.00 -23.48 8.15
CA THR A 116 -3.42 -23.67 9.49
C THR A 116 -2.44 -24.83 9.45
N LEU A 117 -1.23 -24.62 9.94
CA LEU A 117 -0.22 -25.68 10.07
C LEU A 117 -0.57 -26.55 11.27
N LEU A 118 -0.90 -27.82 11.04
CA LEU A 118 -1.20 -28.78 12.11
C LEU A 118 0.04 -29.54 12.58
N GLY A 119 1.12 -29.50 11.79
CA GLY A 119 2.39 -30.15 12.06
C GLY A 119 3.25 -30.26 10.80
N PRO A 120 4.43 -30.89 10.89
CA PRO A 120 5.28 -31.11 9.73
C PRO A 120 4.54 -31.86 8.61
N GLY A 121 4.43 -31.22 7.42
CA GLY A 121 3.77 -31.83 6.25
C GLY A 121 2.24 -31.97 6.36
N LEU A 122 1.59 -31.27 7.31
CA LEU A 122 0.13 -31.34 7.47
C LEU A 122 -0.47 -29.93 7.59
N VAL A 123 -1.37 -29.60 6.66
CA VAL A 123 -2.01 -28.29 6.56
C VAL A 123 -3.52 -28.46 6.55
N GLU A 124 -4.24 -27.75 7.41
CA GLU A 124 -5.68 -27.64 7.38
C GLU A 124 -6.11 -26.48 6.49
N ILE A 125 -7.07 -26.74 5.61
CA ILE A 125 -7.68 -25.74 4.74
C ILE A 125 -9.20 -25.97 4.74
N GLY A 126 -9.98 -25.01 5.22
CA GLY A 126 -11.44 -25.13 5.26
C GLY A 126 -11.94 -26.34 6.07
N GLY A 127 -11.32 -26.64 7.20
CA GLY A 127 -11.66 -27.77 8.07
C GLY A 127 -11.19 -29.14 7.57
N LYS A 128 -10.47 -29.19 6.43
CA LYS A 128 -9.94 -30.43 5.89
C LYS A 128 -8.43 -30.47 5.95
N ALA A 129 -7.88 -31.55 6.54
CA ALA A 129 -6.43 -31.77 6.61
C ALA A 129 -5.87 -32.32 5.30
N HIS A 130 -4.77 -31.74 4.84
CA HIS A 130 -4.04 -32.13 3.64
C HIS A 130 -2.60 -32.50 3.98
N ALA A 131 -2.19 -33.72 3.68
CA ALA A 131 -0.80 -34.14 3.80
C ALA A 131 0.03 -33.63 2.61
N THR A 132 1.23 -33.15 2.84
CA THR A 132 2.14 -32.66 1.82
C THR A 132 3.59 -32.93 2.15
N ARG A 133 4.44 -33.03 1.13
CA ARG A 133 5.89 -33.18 1.28
C ARG A 133 6.61 -31.87 1.55
N SER A 134 6.09 -30.78 1.03
CA SER A 134 6.67 -29.44 1.22
C SER A 134 5.59 -28.38 1.37
N ILE A 135 5.93 -27.31 2.09
CA ILE A 135 5.07 -26.15 2.32
C ILE A 135 5.87 -24.91 1.93
N ILE A 136 5.27 -24.05 1.10
CA ILE A 136 5.81 -22.73 0.77
C ILE A 136 4.95 -21.70 1.46
N ILE A 137 5.52 -20.99 2.44
CA ILE A 137 4.85 -19.90 3.15
C ILE A 137 5.09 -18.60 2.42
N ALA A 138 4.04 -18.03 1.81
CA ALA A 138 4.04 -16.80 1.04
C ALA A 138 2.91 -15.86 1.46
N THR A 139 2.62 -15.82 2.75
CA THR A 139 1.50 -15.13 3.39
C THR A 139 1.56 -13.60 3.32
N GLY A 140 2.70 -13.04 2.92
CA GLY A 140 2.89 -11.60 2.76
C GLY A 140 2.86 -10.83 4.08
N SER A 141 2.33 -9.62 4.01
CA SER A 141 2.28 -8.69 5.15
C SER A 141 1.08 -7.76 5.04
N ARG A 142 0.71 -7.14 6.15
CA ARG A 142 -0.34 -6.12 6.25
C ARG A 142 0.24 -4.79 6.74
N PRO A 143 -0.40 -3.63 6.46
CA PRO A 143 -0.01 -2.35 7.02
C PRO A 143 0.06 -2.41 8.54
N ARG A 144 1.08 -1.77 9.12
CA ARG A 144 1.19 -1.62 10.56
C ARG A 144 0.35 -0.43 11.00
N LEU A 145 -0.62 -0.68 11.89
CA LEU A 145 -1.51 0.33 12.44
C LEU A 145 -1.67 0.07 13.95
N PRO A 146 -1.49 1.08 14.82
CA PRO A 146 -1.82 0.94 16.24
C PRO A 146 -3.32 0.69 16.44
N ASP A 147 -3.68 -0.23 17.34
CA ASP A 147 -5.08 -0.60 17.59
C ASP A 147 -5.93 0.61 18.01
N ALA A 148 -5.36 1.54 18.80
CA ALA A 148 -6.04 2.76 19.22
C ALA A 148 -6.46 3.66 18.02
N TRP A 149 -5.80 3.54 16.87
CA TRP A 149 -6.12 4.34 15.70
C TRP A 149 -7.26 3.77 14.85
N LEU A 150 -7.66 2.53 15.10
CA LEU A 150 -8.82 1.91 14.47
C LEU A 150 -10.13 2.66 14.80
N ALA A 151 -10.16 3.37 15.93
CA ALA A 151 -11.30 4.18 16.34
C ALA A 151 -11.64 5.34 15.37
N PHE A 152 -10.68 5.79 14.53
CA PHE A 152 -10.91 6.84 13.55
C PHE A 152 -11.65 6.35 12.28
N GLY A 153 -11.90 5.03 12.16
CA GLY A 153 -12.67 4.44 11.07
C GLY A 153 -12.15 4.80 9.69
N ASP A 154 -13.04 5.21 8.79
CA ASP A 154 -12.72 5.54 7.38
C ASP A 154 -11.83 6.77 7.19
N ARG A 155 -11.55 7.51 8.27
CA ARG A 155 -10.59 8.62 8.25
C ARG A 155 -9.16 8.19 8.50
N MET A 156 -8.95 6.93 8.92
CA MET A 156 -7.64 6.31 9.07
C MET A 156 -7.34 5.44 7.87
N LEU A 157 -6.49 5.94 6.98
CA LEU A 157 -6.16 5.29 5.73
C LEU A 157 -4.82 4.56 5.83
N THR A 158 -4.74 3.46 5.11
CA THR A 158 -3.48 2.75 4.80
C THR A 158 -3.35 2.63 3.28
N THR A 159 -2.28 2.03 2.77
CA THR A 159 -2.22 1.71 1.34
C THR A 159 -3.33 0.77 0.89
N ASP A 160 -3.82 -0.07 1.80
CA ASP A 160 -4.86 -1.04 1.47
C ASP A 160 -6.24 -0.36 1.28
N THR A 161 -6.43 0.88 1.77
CA THR A 161 -7.71 1.61 1.74
C THR A 161 -7.64 2.98 1.04
N LEU A 162 -6.45 3.57 0.87
CA LEU A 162 -6.27 4.90 0.27
C LEU A 162 -6.85 4.99 -1.14
N PHE A 163 -6.55 4.00 -1.99
CA PHE A 163 -6.97 4.01 -3.39
C PHE A 163 -8.45 3.66 -3.58
N GLU A 164 -9.11 3.15 -2.55
CA GLU A 164 -10.55 2.84 -2.56
C GLU A 164 -11.41 4.06 -2.23
N GLN A 165 -10.80 5.14 -1.74
CA GLN A 165 -11.56 6.33 -1.39
C GLN A 165 -12.19 6.97 -2.64
N PRO A 166 -13.45 7.38 -2.59
CA PRO A 166 -14.08 8.13 -3.69
C PRO A 166 -13.45 9.51 -3.84
N THR A 167 -13.07 10.12 -2.74
CA THR A 167 -12.34 11.38 -2.63
C THR A 167 -11.58 11.45 -1.31
N LEU A 168 -10.75 12.46 -1.14
CA LEU A 168 -10.04 12.74 0.12
C LEU A 168 -10.40 14.14 0.58
N GLY A 169 -10.37 14.36 1.89
CA GLY A 169 -10.49 15.70 2.47
C GLY A 169 -9.28 16.57 2.09
N PRO A 170 -9.43 17.91 2.14
CA PRO A 170 -8.37 18.82 1.72
C PRO A 170 -7.13 18.78 2.64
N ARG A 171 -7.25 18.37 3.89
CA ARG A 171 -6.16 18.33 4.88
C ARG A 171 -5.81 16.89 5.22
N ILE A 172 -4.60 16.46 4.89
CA ILE A 172 -4.13 15.08 5.09
C ILE A 172 -2.89 15.08 5.98
N ALA A 173 -2.88 14.21 6.98
CA ALA A 173 -1.64 13.81 7.66
C ALA A 173 -1.09 12.53 7.05
N VAL A 174 0.20 12.47 6.77
CA VAL A 174 0.91 11.23 6.41
C VAL A 174 1.89 10.90 7.53
N ILE A 175 1.70 9.76 8.18
CA ILE A 175 2.51 9.35 9.32
C ILE A 175 3.43 8.20 8.92
N GLY A 176 4.74 8.46 9.04
CA GLY A 176 5.81 7.58 8.58
C GLY A 176 6.36 8.01 7.22
N MET A 177 7.62 8.44 7.20
CA MET A 177 8.29 8.96 6.00
C MET A 177 9.34 7.99 5.43
N GLY A 178 9.04 6.69 5.49
CA GLY A 178 9.71 5.68 4.67
C GLY A 178 9.42 5.88 3.17
N PRO A 179 9.94 5.01 2.27
CA PRO A 179 9.75 5.16 0.82
C PRO A 179 8.30 5.41 0.42
N LEU A 180 7.37 4.60 0.92
CA LEU A 180 5.96 4.72 0.62
C LEU A 180 5.32 6.01 1.17
N GLY A 181 5.71 6.40 2.40
CA GLY A 181 5.19 7.63 3.00
C GLY A 181 5.60 8.88 2.21
N VAL A 182 6.86 8.94 1.78
CA VAL A 182 7.36 10.02 0.91
C VAL A 182 6.60 10.05 -0.42
N GLU A 183 6.45 8.90 -1.08
CA GLU A 183 5.71 8.79 -2.35
C GLU A 183 4.27 9.30 -2.22
N MET A 184 3.54 8.84 -1.20
CA MET A 184 2.14 9.21 -1.02
C MET A 184 1.98 10.67 -0.58
N ALA A 185 2.79 11.13 0.37
CA ALA A 185 2.74 12.51 0.85
C ALA A 185 3.00 13.49 -0.30
N GLN A 186 4.02 13.24 -1.11
CA GLN A 186 4.37 14.12 -2.22
C GLN A 186 3.31 14.06 -3.34
N ALA A 187 2.81 12.87 -3.69
CA ALA A 187 1.76 12.75 -4.71
C ALA A 187 0.49 13.49 -4.30
N LEU A 188 0.04 13.34 -3.06
CA LEU A 188 -1.15 14.02 -2.55
C LEU A 188 -0.96 15.54 -2.50
N ALA A 189 0.22 16.02 -2.04
CA ALA A 189 0.53 17.45 -2.02
C ALA A 189 0.54 18.06 -3.43
N ARG A 190 1.16 17.39 -4.41
CA ARG A 190 1.21 17.83 -5.80
C ARG A 190 -0.15 17.81 -6.50
N LEU A 191 -1.07 16.98 -6.03
CA LEU A 191 -2.48 17.00 -6.47
C LEU A 191 -3.30 18.10 -5.79
N GLY A 192 -2.71 18.92 -4.92
CA GLY A 192 -3.33 20.10 -4.34
C GLY A 192 -3.86 19.95 -2.92
N LEU A 193 -3.61 18.81 -2.24
CA LEU A 193 -4.01 18.66 -0.85
C LEU A 193 -3.00 19.34 0.10
N GLN A 194 -3.50 19.80 1.24
CA GLN A 194 -2.67 20.32 2.33
C GLN A 194 -2.10 19.15 3.13
N VAL A 195 -0.88 18.74 2.81
CA VAL A 195 -0.23 17.60 3.44
C VAL A 195 0.65 18.05 4.61
N SER A 196 0.46 17.38 5.76
CA SER A 196 1.32 17.44 6.94
C SER A 196 1.96 16.07 7.12
N ALA A 197 3.26 15.97 6.94
CA ALA A 197 3.99 14.70 7.00
C ALA A 197 4.77 14.57 8.30
N PHE A 198 4.69 13.41 8.94
CA PHE A 198 5.24 13.16 10.28
C PHE A 198 6.25 12.01 10.25
N SER A 199 7.41 12.22 10.89
CA SER A 199 8.46 11.22 11.06
C SER A 199 9.07 11.29 12.46
N THR A 200 9.30 10.15 13.07
CA THR A 200 10.04 10.11 14.36
C THR A 200 11.53 10.41 14.19
N GLY A 201 12.07 10.19 12.99
CA GLY A 201 13.46 10.46 12.66
C GLY A 201 13.59 11.52 11.56
N GLU A 202 14.82 11.84 11.22
CA GLU A 202 15.18 12.84 10.21
C GLU A 202 15.57 12.22 8.87
N HIS A 203 15.48 10.88 8.74
CA HIS A 203 15.77 10.17 7.51
C HIS A 203 14.49 9.88 6.72
N PHE A 204 14.49 10.28 5.45
CA PHE A 204 13.35 10.11 4.55
C PHE A 204 13.64 9.04 3.50
N ALA A 205 12.62 8.33 3.07
CA ALA A 205 12.67 7.27 2.06
C ALA A 205 13.70 6.15 2.35
N GLY A 206 14.19 6.02 3.60
CA GLY A 206 15.24 5.08 3.98
C GLY A 206 16.66 5.51 3.60
N ILE A 207 16.86 6.75 3.13
CA ILE A 207 18.15 7.31 2.76
C ILE A 207 18.93 7.64 4.03
N ARG A 208 20.17 7.09 4.12
CA ARG A 208 21.07 7.28 5.28
C ARG A 208 22.19 8.29 5.03
N ASP A 209 22.49 8.59 3.77
CA ASP A 209 23.45 9.64 3.43
C ASP A 209 22.91 11.00 3.85
N ALA A 210 23.65 11.72 4.68
CA ALA A 210 23.20 12.96 5.28
C ALA A 210 23.03 14.09 4.27
N ALA A 211 23.92 14.18 3.26
CA ALA A 211 23.85 15.23 2.24
C ALA A 211 22.63 15.00 1.34
N ILE A 212 22.43 13.78 0.85
CA ILE A 212 21.27 13.43 0.01
C ILE A 212 19.97 13.61 0.81
N ASN A 213 19.96 13.21 2.08
CA ASN A 213 18.76 13.35 2.93
C ASN A 213 18.41 14.80 3.19
N THR A 214 19.41 15.69 3.34
CA THR A 214 19.19 17.13 3.51
C THR A 214 18.54 17.73 2.25
N GLU A 215 19.06 17.42 1.06
CA GLU A 215 18.45 17.85 -0.20
C GLU A 215 17.03 17.31 -0.38
N LEU A 216 16.81 16.03 -0.08
CA LEU A 216 15.47 15.46 -0.12
C LEU A 216 14.51 16.18 0.83
N ALA A 217 14.95 16.50 2.04
CA ALA A 217 14.14 17.26 2.99
C ALA A 217 13.74 18.65 2.47
N GLN A 218 14.64 19.34 1.75
CA GLN A 218 14.32 20.64 1.12
C GLN A 218 13.27 20.48 0.02
N VAL A 219 13.44 19.49 -0.86
CA VAL A 219 12.46 19.18 -1.91
C VAL A 219 11.08 18.88 -1.32
N LEU A 220 11.03 18.08 -0.26
CA LEU A 220 9.76 17.73 0.39
C LEU A 220 9.10 18.94 1.08
N LYS A 221 9.89 19.81 1.72
CA LYS A 221 9.40 21.05 2.36
C LYS A 221 8.82 22.05 1.37
N ALA A 222 9.23 22.00 0.10
CA ALA A 222 8.62 22.81 -0.96
C ALA A 222 7.18 22.35 -1.30
N ASP A 223 6.89 21.08 -1.16
CA ASP A 223 5.56 20.50 -1.48
C ASP A 223 4.63 20.44 -0.26
N MET A 224 5.17 20.26 0.99
CA MET A 224 4.37 19.96 2.18
C MET A 224 5.02 20.44 3.50
N ARG A 225 4.26 20.39 4.60
CA ARG A 225 4.79 20.61 5.94
C ARG A 225 5.40 19.31 6.48
N LEU A 226 6.65 19.39 6.98
CA LEU A 226 7.36 18.27 7.61
C LEU A 226 7.49 18.49 9.11
N TYR A 227 7.12 17.47 9.89
CA TYR A 227 7.24 17.39 11.32
C TYR A 227 8.12 16.19 11.68
N THR A 228 9.26 16.42 12.32
CA THR A 228 10.26 15.38 12.60
C THR A 228 10.68 15.37 14.07
N GLY A 229 11.31 14.29 14.51
CA GLY A 229 11.94 14.17 15.82
C GLY A 229 11.03 13.69 16.95
N ALA A 230 9.72 13.54 16.72
CA ALA A 230 8.81 13.04 17.74
C ALA A 230 7.73 12.13 17.13
N PRO A 231 7.19 11.16 17.89
CA PRO A 231 6.07 10.36 17.45
C PRO A 231 4.80 11.21 17.27
N ALA A 232 3.94 10.78 16.35
CA ALA A 232 2.62 11.38 16.18
C ALA A 232 1.62 10.75 17.14
N GLU A 233 0.86 11.59 17.85
CA GLU A 233 -0.28 11.23 18.68
C GLU A 233 -1.55 11.76 18.03
N LEU A 234 -2.62 10.97 18.05
CA LEU A 234 -3.89 11.30 17.42
C LEU A 234 -4.99 11.47 18.43
N ARG A 235 -5.84 12.48 18.23
CA ARG A 235 -7.02 12.72 19.05
C ARG A 235 -8.18 13.20 18.18
N GLU A 236 -9.38 12.72 18.48
CA GLU A 236 -10.61 13.25 17.89
C GLU A 236 -10.87 14.67 18.41
N VAL A 237 -11.17 15.61 17.51
CA VAL A 237 -11.54 16.98 17.87
C VAL A 237 -12.67 17.49 16.97
N ALA A 238 -13.30 18.58 17.39
CA ALA A 238 -14.25 19.27 16.51
C ALA A 238 -13.55 19.70 15.21
N GLY A 239 -14.06 19.24 14.09
CA GLY A 239 -13.53 19.58 12.75
C GLY A 239 -12.42 18.68 12.22
N GLY A 240 -12.14 17.52 12.85
CA GLY A 240 -11.21 16.53 12.29
C GLY A 240 -10.42 15.72 13.31
N ILE A 241 -9.26 15.28 12.88
CA ILE A 241 -8.29 14.56 13.71
C ILE A 241 -7.15 15.53 14.04
N GLU A 242 -6.94 15.79 15.32
CA GLU A 242 -5.74 16.47 15.78
C GLU A 242 -4.55 15.51 15.75
N VAL A 243 -3.49 15.92 15.11
CA VAL A 243 -2.21 15.21 15.07
C VAL A 243 -1.19 16.06 15.81
N ARG A 244 -0.66 15.54 16.92
CA ARG A 244 0.39 16.18 17.71
C ARG A 244 1.71 15.44 17.54
N SER A 245 2.81 16.18 17.35
CA SER A 245 4.16 15.64 17.31
C SER A 245 5.10 16.62 18.03
N GLY A 246 5.62 16.24 19.20
CA GLY A 246 6.32 17.17 20.10
C GLY A 246 5.44 18.38 20.47
N ASN A 247 5.92 19.59 20.17
CA ASN A 247 5.22 20.85 20.42
C ASN A 247 4.36 21.32 19.22
N GLN A 248 4.30 20.55 18.15
CA GLN A 248 3.55 20.89 16.95
C GLN A 248 2.20 20.18 16.94
N THR A 249 1.18 20.91 16.53
CA THR A 249 -0.19 20.38 16.43
C THR A 249 -0.85 20.85 15.13
N VAL A 250 -1.52 19.96 14.44
CA VAL A 250 -2.34 20.25 13.25
C VAL A 250 -3.67 19.52 13.34
N VAL A 251 -4.71 20.06 12.71
CA VAL A 251 -6.00 19.38 12.55
C VAL A 251 -6.19 19.03 11.09
N VAL A 252 -6.48 17.76 10.82
CA VAL A 252 -6.62 17.19 9.49
C VAL A 252 -7.96 16.47 9.33
N ASP A 253 -8.35 16.21 8.07
CA ASP A 253 -9.59 15.51 7.78
C ASP A 253 -9.38 13.99 7.80
N GLN A 254 -8.21 13.54 7.31
CA GLN A 254 -7.85 12.12 7.23
C GLN A 254 -6.36 11.93 7.51
N VAL A 255 -6.01 10.71 7.91
CA VAL A 255 -4.63 10.30 8.19
C VAL A 255 -4.26 9.11 7.32
N VAL A 256 -3.11 9.16 6.67
CA VAL A 256 -2.50 8.03 5.94
C VAL A 256 -1.38 7.45 6.80
N ALA A 257 -1.57 6.23 7.28
CA ALA A 257 -0.57 5.49 8.05
C ALA A 257 0.40 4.76 7.10
N ALA A 258 1.65 5.23 7.04
CA ALA A 258 2.74 4.67 6.24
C ALA A 258 3.91 4.16 7.12
N MET A 259 3.58 3.56 8.27
CA MET A 259 4.51 3.19 9.36
C MET A 259 5.12 1.79 9.19
N GLY A 260 5.20 1.29 7.97
CA GLY A 260 5.72 -0.04 7.65
C GLY A 260 4.65 -1.13 7.66
N ARG A 261 5.11 -2.39 7.62
CA ARG A 261 4.24 -3.56 7.47
C ARG A 261 4.63 -4.64 8.48
N THR A 262 3.66 -5.44 8.89
CA THR A 262 3.83 -6.60 9.77
C THR A 262 3.62 -7.88 8.96
N PRO A 263 4.52 -8.87 9.04
CA PRO A 263 4.32 -10.18 8.39
C PRO A 263 3.03 -10.87 8.86
N ASN A 264 2.39 -11.61 7.95
CA ASN A 264 1.22 -12.43 8.25
C ASN A 264 1.68 -13.86 8.59
N ILE A 265 2.12 -14.06 9.83
CA ILE A 265 2.62 -15.35 10.36
C ILE A 265 1.83 -15.72 11.59
#